data_1cc5f0cc48391ea51dca91362dece239
#
_entry.id   1cc5f0cc48391ea51dca91362dece239
#
_cell.length_a   1.000
_cell.length_b   1.000
_cell.length_c   1.000
_cell.angle_alpha   90.00
_cell.angle_beta   90.00
_cell.angle_gamma   90.00
#
_symmetry.space_group_name_H-M   'P 1'
#
loop_
_entity.id
_entity.type
_entity.pdbx_description
1 polymer ?
#
loop_
_entity_poly.entity_id
_entity_poly.type
_entity_poly.pdbx_seq_one_letter_code
_entity_poly.pdbx_strand_id
1 'polypeptide(L)'
;MTMEKIKVVADFDWLENEETIGLLGHESQRGTDVYTFEYDKDWLKRHPSLNLGKELQSFPGVQYNPTRNRIFGTFSDALPDRWGRRLIDLRIHQEMKDSGERRVNISDWDYLKGVEDSLRMGAFRFKDIATDAYISYNKSYSIPPILFLDELLEAAGQIEKSELNRMEPESRWIQRIFQPGSSMGGARPKACVKESEDLYVAKFPSVGDEINISRWEYFAHSMAKDCGINAAECRVVSSKD
;
A
#
# COMPACT_ATOMS: atom_id res chain seq x y z
N MET A 1 3.88 -5.25 27.16
CA MET A 1 3.83 -4.45 25.93
C MET A 1 2.42 -3.93 25.78
N THR A 2 2.24 -2.73 25.29
CA THR A 2 0.92 -2.09 25.17
C THR A 2 0.40 -2.34 23.76
N MET A 3 -0.87 -2.74 23.62
CA MET A 3 -1.53 -2.89 22.31
C MET A 3 -1.56 -1.52 21.60
N GLU A 4 -0.94 -1.43 20.44
CA GLU A 4 -1.06 -0.26 19.57
C GLU A 4 -2.42 -0.29 18.88
N LYS A 5 -3.08 0.85 18.80
CA LYS A 5 -4.41 0.95 18.16
C LYS A 5 -4.44 2.10 17.18
N ILE A 6 -5.18 1.92 16.10
CA ILE A 6 -5.48 2.95 15.09
C ILE A 6 -6.98 2.99 14.82
N LYS A 7 -7.45 4.15 14.39
CA LYS A 7 -8.83 4.34 13.96
C LYS A 7 -8.98 3.86 12.51
N VAL A 8 -10.02 3.06 12.26
CA VAL A 8 -10.41 2.66 10.91
C VAL A 8 -11.60 3.51 10.49
N VAL A 9 -11.50 4.08 9.30
CA VAL A 9 -12.49 5.00 8.74
C VAL A 9 -12.97 4.44 7.41
N ALA A 10 -14.28 4.52 7.15
CA ALA A 10 -14.89 4.23 5.87
C ALA A 10 -14.90 5.48 4.99
N ASP A 11 -14.38 5.36 3.79
CA ASP A 11 -14.47 6.35 2.70
C ASP A 11 -15.17 5.67 1.51
N PHE A 12 -16.41 5.22 1.77
CA PHE A 12 -17.22 4.54 0.75
C PHE A 12 -17.95 5.56 -0.10
N ASP A 13 -18.08 5.29 -1.38
CA ASP A 13 -18.70 6.18 -2.38
C ASP A 13 -20.20 6.48 -2.13
N TRP A 14 -20.87 5.66 -1.33
CA TRP A 14 -22.26 5.85 -0.92
C TRP A 14 -22.41 6.64 0.41
N LEU A 15 -21.30 6.98 1.08
CA LEU A 15 -21.32 7.85 2.25
C LEU A 15 -21.14 9.31 1.82
N GLU A 16 -21.89 10.22 2.45
CA GLU A 16 -21.71 11.67 2.23
C GLU A 16 -20.37 12.19 2.79
N ASN A 17 -19.91 11.59 3.87
CA ASN A 17 -18.67 11.92 4.54
C ASN A 17 -18.03 10.63 5.09
N GLU A 18 -16.73 10.70 5.38
CA GLU A 18 -16.04 9.62 6.06
C GLU A 18 -16.68 9.31 7.41
N GLU A 19 -16.78 8.02 7.74
CA GLU A 19 -17.29 7.56 9.03
C GLU A 19 -16.30 6.65 9.74
N THR A 20 -16.17 6.83 11.06
CA THR A 20 -15.38 5.91 11.88
C THR A 20 -16.09 4.58 11.99
N ILE A 21 -15.43 3.50 11.56
CA ILE A 21 -15.92 2.13 11.64
C ILE A 21 -15.59 1.51 13.00
N GLY A 22 -14.38 1.79 13.51
CA GLY A 22 -13.91 1.19 14.75
C GLY A 22 -12.41 1.36 14.97
N LEU A 23 -11.87 0.56 15.87
CA LEU A 23 -10.46 0.54 16.25
C LEU A 23 -9.82 -0.80 15.88
N LEU A 24 -8.77 -0.73 15.11
CA LEU A 24 -7.90 -1.88 14.79
C LEU A 24 -6.71 -1.86 15.76
N GLY A 25 -6.49 -2.96 16.47
CA GLY A 25 -5.40 -3.13 17.42
C GLY A 25 -4.39 -4.16 16.98
N HIS A 26 -3.13 -3.94 17.33
CA HIS A 26 -2.02 -4.85 17.11
C HIS A 26 -1.13 -4.97 18.35
N GLU A 27 -0.74 -6.18 18.67
CA GLU A 27 0.25 -6.47 19.69
C GLU A 27 1.15 -7.61 19.23
N SER A 28 2.47 -7.43 19.35
CA SER A 28 3.43 -8.49 19.07
C SER A 28 3.93 -9.10 20.38
N GLN A 29 3.65 -10.38 20.59
CA GLN A 29 4.05 -11.13 21.77
C GLN A 29 4.93 -12.32 21.39
N ARG A 30 6.19 -12.31 21.78
CA ARG A 30 7.15 -13.42 21.56
C ARG A 30 7.20 -13.90 20.10
N GLY A 31 7.17 -12.96 19.15
CA GLY A 31 7.20 -13.27 17.73
C GLY A 31 5.86 -13.70 17.12
N THR A 32 4.77 -13.56 17.87
CA THR A 32 3.42 -13.77 17.39
C THR A 32 2.66 -12.46 17.38
N ASP A 33 2.11 -12.08 16.23
CA ASP A 33 1.29 -10.91 16.07
C ASP A 33 -0.18 -11.25 16.32
N VAL A 34 -0.81 -10.47 17.18
CA VAL A 34 -2.24 -10.57 17.51
C VAL A 34 -2.93 -9.31 17.02
N TYR A 35 -3.99 -9.49 16.25
CA TYR A 35 -4.81 -8.41 15.74
C TYR A 35 -6.18 -8.44 16.38
N THR A 36 -6.68 -7.26 16.77
CA THR A 36 -8.02 -7.09 17.34
C THR A 36 -8.77 -6.02 16.56
N PHE A 37 -10.09 -6.12 16.57
CA PHE A 37 -10.95 -5.07 16.05
C PHE A 37 -12.14 -4.85 16.97
N GLU A 38 -12.49 -3.59 17.16
CA GLU A 38 -13.66 -3.19 17.96
C GLU A 38 -14.45 -2.15 17.16
N TYR A 39 -15.70 -2.49 16.83
CA TYR A 39 -16.57 -1.57 16.12
C TYR A 39 -16.90 -0.33 16.96
N ASP A 40 -16.99 0.81 16.28
CA ASP A 40 -17.61 2.00 16.83
C ASP A 40 -19.11 1.76 17.09
N LYS A 41 -19.61 2.23 18.21
CA LYS A 41 -21.00 2.02 18.62
C LYS A 41 -21.99 2.75 17.73
N ASP A 42 -21.63 3.93 17.24
CA ASP A 42 -22.50 4.73 16.39
C ASP A 42 -22.51 4.20 14.96
N TRP A 43 -21.38 3.65 14.50
CA TRP A 43 -21.33 2.87 13.25
C TRP A 43 -22.31 1.69 13.28
N LEU A 44 -22.28 0.88 14.32
CA LEU A 44 -23.18 -0.27 14.45
C LEU A 44 -24.67 0.12 14.51
N LYS A 45 -24.99 1.28 15.09
CA LYS A 45 -26.38 1.79 15.12
C LYS A 45 -26.83 2.27 13.75
N ARG A 46 -25.96 2.96 13.01
CA ARG A 46 -26.28 3.49 11.67
C ARG A 46 -26.31 2.41 10.59
N HIS A 47 -25.47 1.39 10.72
CA HIS A 47 -25.27 0.35 9.70
C HIS A 47 -25.46 -1.08 10.26
N PRO A 48 -26.62 -1.40 10.89
CA PRO A 48 -26.80 -2.66 11.61
C PRO A 48 -26.76 -3.92 10.75
N SER A 49 -27.03 -3.77 9.45
CA SER A 49 -27.02 -4.88 8.48
C SER A 49 -25.76 -4.97 7.66
N LEU A 50 -24.82 -4.02 7.81
CA LEU A 50 -23.60 -4.01 7.02
C LEU A 50 -22.57 -4.97 7.64
N ASN A 51 -22.18 -5.96 6.87
CA ASN A 51 -21.12 -6.90 7.24
C ASN A 51 -19.86 -6.59 6.44
N LEU A 52 -18.78 -6.26 7.14
CA LEU A 52 -17.49 -5.93 6.51
C LEU A 52 -16.69 -7.17 6.07
N GLY A 53 -17.06 -8.35 6.55
CA GLY A 53 -16.39 -9.59 6.19
C GLY A 53 -16.74 -10.74 7.13
N LYS A 54 -16.39 -11.95 6.74
CA LYS A 54 -16.71 -13.17 7.52
C LYS A 54 -16.04 -13.21 8.90
N GLU A 55 -14.92 -12.51 9.05
CA GLU A 55 -14.10 -12.50 10.27
C GLU A 55 -14.53 -11.42 11.27
N LEU A 56 -15.32 -10.43 10.81
CA LEU A 56 -15.78 -9.31 11.61
C LEU A 56 -17.31 -9.33 11.71
N GLN A 57 -17.81 -9.82 12.82
CA GLN A 57 -19.25 -9.86 13.07
C GLN A 57 -19.75 -8.53 13.63
N SER A 58 -20.93 -8.07 13.19
CA SER A 58 -21.49 -6.77 13.57
C SER A 58 -22.07 -6.79 15.00
N PHE A 59 -21.19 -6.83 16.02
CA PHE A 59 -21.58 -6.70 17.43
C PHE A 59 -20.59 -5.82 18.20
N PRO A 60 -21.01 -5.20 19.32
CA PRO A 60 -20.12 -4.41 20.15
C PRO A 60 -19.14 -5.30 20.93
N GLY A 61 -17.89 -4.80 21.08
CA GLY A 61 -16.83 -5.47 21.82
C GLY A 61 -15.65 -5.86 20.98
N VAL A 62 -14.58 -6.24 21.65
CA VAL A 62 -13.30 -6.58 21.00
C VAL A 62 -13.38 -7.96 20.37
N GLN A 63 -13.06 -8.04 19.10
CA GLN A 63 -12.95 -9.27 18.33
C GLN A 63 -11.48 -9.54 18.04
N TYR A 64 -11.09 -10.80 18.13
CA TYR A 64 -9.73 -11.25 17.84
C TYR A 64 -9.68 -11.93 16.48
N ASN A 65 -8.67 -11.60 15.68
CA ASN A 65 -8.48 -12.34 14.45
C ASN A 65 -8.13 -13.81 14.76
N PRO A 66 -8.88 -14.77 14.23
CA PRO A 66 -8.58 -16.20 14.43
C PRO A 66 -7.25 -16.62 13.78
N THR A 67 -6.81 -15.88 12.76
CA THR A 67 -5.55 -16.15 12.05
C THR A 67 -4.41 -15.35 12.67
N ARG A 68 -3.48 -16.06 13.33
CA ARG A 68 -2.29 -15.41 13.93
C ARG A 68 -1.35 -14.89 12.85
N ASN A 69 -0.58 -13.86 13.19
CA ASN A 69 0.41 -13.20 12.33
C ASN A 69 -0.17 -12.61 11.04
N ARG A 70 -1.48 -12.41 10.98
CA ARG A 70 -2.15 -11.82 9.84
C ARG A 70 -3.18 -10.80 10.31
N ILE A 71 -3.29 -9.72 9.58
CA ILE A 71 -4.39 -8.78 9.74
C ILE A 71 -5.72 -9.43 9.32
N PHE A 72 -6.86 -8.92 9.77
CA PHE A 72 -8.16 -9.38 9.28
C PHE A 72 -8.23 -9.30 7.75
N GLY A 73 -8.79 -10.33 7.10
CA GLY A 73 -8.94 -10.39 5.66
C GLY A 73 -9.66 -9.17 5.08
N THR A 74 -10.62 -8.63 5.84
CA THR A 74 -11.32 -7.38 5.52
C THR A 74 -10.38 -6.20 5.23
N PHE A 75 -9.25 -6.12 5.92
CA PHE A 75 -8.27 -5.03 5.76
C PHE A 75 -7.06 -5.42 4.90
N SER A 76 -7.02 -6.64 4.37
CA SER A 76 -5.88 -7.13 3.60
C SER A 76 -5.64 -6.35 2.32
N ASP A 77 -6.71 -5.88 1.67
CA ASP A 77 -6.63 -5.12 0.42
C ASP A 77 -6.09 -3.69 0.63
N ALA A 78 -6.10 -3.20 1.88
CA ALA A 78 -5.47 -1.95 2.24
C ALA A 78 -3.94 -2.07 2.45
N LEU A 79 -3.41 -3.29 2.43
CA LEU A 79 -1.97 -3.56 2.46
C LEU A 79 -1.39 -3.52 1.05
N PRO A 80 -0.09 -3.20 0.93
CA PRO A 80 0.57 -3.28 -0.36
C PRO A 80 0.76 -4.74 -0.82
N ASP A 81 0.78 -4.92 -2.12
CA ASP A 81 1.15 -6.17 -2.76
C ASP A 81 2.68 -6.37 -2.81
N ARG A 82 3.12 -7.39 -3.55
CA ARG A 82 4.51 -7.86 -3.58
C ARG A 82 5.53 -6.76 -3.86
N TRP A 83 5.28 -5.88 -4.82
CA TRP A 83 6.19 -4.77 -5.13
C TRP A 83 6.27 -3.78 -3.98
N GLY A 84 5.14 -3.32 -3.47
CA GLY A 84 5.08 -2.38 -2.34
C GLY A 84 5.67 -2.96 -1.06
N ARG A 85 5.39 -4.22 -0.73
CA ARG A 85 6.00 -4.93 0.41
C ARG A 85 7.51 -4.96 0.30
N ARG A 86 8.04 -5.29 -0.89
CA ARG A 86 9.48 -5.29 -1.14
C ARG A 86 10.13 -3.93 -0.85
N LEU A 87 9.52 -2.83 -1.29
CA LEU A 87 10.03 -1.49 -1.01
C LEU A 87 10.00 -1.16 0.49
N ILE A 88 8.94 -1.55 1.19
CA ILE A 88 8.83 -1.39 2.65
C ILE A 88 9.91 -2.21 3.37
N ASP A 89 10.13 -3.46 2.97
CA ASP A 89 11.18 -4.32 3.52
C ASP A 89 12.56 -3.68 3.40
N LEU A 90 12.90 -3.21 2.19
CA LEU A 90 14.18 -2.55 1.92
C LEU A 90 14.37 -1.30 2.78
N ARG A 91 13.33 -0.49 2.92
CA ARG A 91 13.37 0.70 3.76
C ARG A 91 13.57 0.37 5.23
N ILE A 92 12.77 -0.56 5.77
CA ILE A 92 12.88 -0.97 7.19
C ILE A 92 14.28 -1.53 7.46
N HIS A 93 14.82 -2.36 6.56
CA HIS A 93 16.18 -2.87 6.71
C HIS A 93 17.23 -1.76 6.70
N GLN A 94 17.05 -0.73 5.87
CA GLN A 94 17.95 0.43 5.86
C GLN A 94 17.86 1.22 7.17
N GLU A 95 16.67 1.52 7.67
CA GLU A 95 16.46 2.20 8.95
C GLU A 95 17.08 1.44 10.13
N MET A 96 16.95 0.11 10.12
CA MET A 96 17.58 -0.75 11.14
C MET A 96 19.12 -0.67 11.12
N LYS A 97 19.71 -0.62 9.93
CA LYS A 97 21.15 -0.44 9.80
C LYS A 97 21.61 0.91 10.35
N ASP A 98 20.87 1.96 9.99
CA ASP A 98 21.20 3.33 10.37
C ASP A 98 21.03 3.56 11.88
N SER A 99 20.05 2.92 12.51
CA SER A 99 19.80 3.01 13.97
C SER A 99 20.57 2.01 14.81
N GLY A 100 21.14 0.97 14.20
CA GLY A 100 21.77 -0.14 14.91
C GLY A 100 20.79 -1.07 15.65
N GLU A 101 19.49 -0.89 15.44
CA GLU A 101 18.44 -1.73 16.01
C GLU A 101 18.36 -3.08 15.29
N ARG A 102 18.07 -4.13 16.04
CA ARG A 102 17.78 -5.46 15.47
C ARG A 102 16.29 -5.73 15.56
N ARG A 103 15.64 -5.79 14.44
CA ARG A 103 14.26 -6.23 14.31
C ARG A 103 14.21 -7.57 13.57
N VAL A 104 13.42 -8.50 14.07
CA VAL A 104 13.44 -9.89 13.56
C VAL A 104 12.37 -10.11 12.50
N ASN A 105 11.21 -9.48 12.63
CA ASN A 105 10.08 -9.71 11.73
C ASN A 105 9.41 -8.41 11.31
N ILE A 106 9.06 -8.31 10.04
CA ILE A 106 8.17 -7.29 9.48
C ILE A 106 6.76 -7.89 9.44
N SER A 107 5.80 -7.21 10.03
CA SER A 107 4.42 -7.66 10.20
C SER A 107 3.47 -6.99 9.20
N ASP A 108 2.23 -7.51 9.09
CA ASP A 108 1.17 -6.82 8.35
C ASP A 108 0.89 -5.41 8.90
N TRP A 109 1.15 -5.16 10.20
CA TRP A 109 1.05 -3.84 10.82
C TRP A 109 2.04 -2.84 10.26
N ASP A 110 3.26 -3.28 9.98
CA ASP A 110 4.30 -2.46 9.37
C ASP A 110 3.97 -2.13 7.93
N TYR A 111 3.45 -3.10 7.19
CA TYR A 111 2.98 -2.88 5.83
C TYR A 111 1.80 -1.91 5.80
N LEU A 112 0.84 -2.04 6.74
CA LEU A 112 -0.28 -1.11 6.84
C LEU A 112 0.20 0.33 7.06
N LYS A 113 1.13 0.55 7.98
CA LYS A 113 1.68 1.87 8.30
C LYS A 113 2.67 2.39 7.26
N GLY A 114 3.25 1.51 6.49
CA GLY A 114 4.24 1.84 5.46
C GLY A 114 3.66 2.45 4.19
N VAL A 115 2.35 2.40 4.01
CA VAL A 115 1.65 2.94 2.83
C VAL A 115 1.28 4.40 3.04
N GLU A 116 1.50 5.22 2.01
CA GLU A 116 1.00 6.60 1.96
C GLU A 116 -0.52 6.59 1.77
N ASP A 117 -1.25 7.28 2.66
CA ASP A 117 -2.71 7.20 2.68
C ASP A 117 -3.35 7.68 1.37
N SER A 118 -2.87 8.76 0.79
CA SER A 118 -3.37 9.30 -0.49
C SER A 118 -3.23 8.33 -1.68
N LEU A 119 -2.39 7.31 -1.54
CA LEU A 119 -2.14 6.27 -2.53
C LEU A 119 -2.71 4.91 -2.12
N ARG A 120 -3.36 4.82 -0.98
CA ARG A 120 -3.91 3.57 -0.46
C ARG A 120 -5.07 3.09 -1.33
N MET A 121 -5.01 1.81 -1.68
CA MET A 121 -6.10 1.17 -2.43
C MET A 121 -7.30 0.87 -1.53
N GLY A 122 -8.49 0.89 -2.12
CA GLY A 122 -9.75 0.62 -1.44
C GLY A 122 -10.29 1.82 -0.65
N ALA A 123 -11.36 1.58 0.09
CA ALA A 123 -12.13 2.60 0.79
C ALA A 123 -11.92 2.61 2.31
N PHE A 124 -10.98 1.81 2.82
CA PHE A 124 -10.58 1.89 4.22
C PHE A 124 -9.43 2.88 4.37
N ARG A 125 -9.61 3.84 5.29
CA ARG A 125 -8.59 4.79 5.71
C ARG A 125 -8.21 4.52 7.15
N PHE A 126 -6.99 4.88 7.51
CA PHE A 126 -6.46 4.64 8.85
C PHE A 126 -5.95 5.95 9.43
N LYS A 127 -6.40 6.26 10.67
CA LYS A 127 -6.03 7.49 11.35
C LYS A 127 -5.40 7.19 12.70
N ASP A 128 -4.47 8.02 13.11
CA ASP A 128 -3.94 8.05 14.46
C ASP A 128 -5.03 8.52 15.44
N ILE A 129 -5.17 7.84 16.58
CA ILE A 129 -6.26 8.12 17.52
C ILE A 129 -6.10 9.49 18.20
N ALA A 130 -4.87 9.88 18.50
CA ALA A 130 -4.59 11.09 19.26
C ALA A 130 -4.67 12.35 18.40
N THR A 131 -4.19 12.27 17.17
CA THR A 131 -4.07 13.42 16.27
C THR A 131 -5.17 13.50 15.22
N ASP A 132 -5.94 12.43 15.03
CA ASP A 132 -6.91 12.24 13.94
C ASP A 132 -6.32 12.42 12.52
N ALA A 133 -5.01 12.41 12.43
CA ALA A 133 -4.32 12.50 11.15
C ALA A 133 -4.26 11.12 10.48
N TYR A 134 -4.36 11.09 9.16
CA TYR A 134 -4.14 9.86 8.40
C TYR A 134 -2.75 9.30 8.67
N ILE A 135 -2.69 7.97 8.78
CA ILE A 135 -1.43 7.26 8.91
C ILE A 135 -0.75 7.30 7.55
N SER A 136 0.39 7.96 7.54
CA SER A 136 1.22 8.15 6.39
C SER A 136 2.68 8.12 6.82
N TYR A 137 3.53 7.48 6.05
CA TYR A 137 4.95 7.41 6.37
C TYR A 137 5.61 8.79 6.43
N ASN A 138 5.28 9.65 5.47
CA ASN A 138 5.83 11.00 5.39
C ASN A 138 4.72 12.02 5.10
N LYS A 139 4.37 12.81 6.12
CA LYS A 139 3.32 13.85 6.03
C LYS A 139 3.61 14.96 5.01
N SER A 140 4.87 15.13 4.62
CA SER A 140 5.30 16.14 3.65
C SER A 140 5.46 15.58 2.24
N TYR A 141 5.05 14.32 2.02
CA TYR A 141 5.19 13.70 0.72
C TYR A 141 4.24 14.31 -0.31
N SER A 142 4.77 14.57 -1.49
CA SER A 142 3.99 14.87 -2.68
C SER A 142 4.29 13.85 -3.77
N ILE A 143 3.24 13.42 -4.47
CA ILE A 143 3.38 12.49 -5.60
C ILE A 143 4.28 13.14 -6.66
N PRO A 144 5.34 12.46 -7.13
CA PRO A 144 6.28 13.05 -8.07
C PRO A 144 5.61 13.36 -9.41
N PRO A 145 5.94 14.51 -10.03
CA PRO A 145 5.54 14.81 -11.39
C PRO A 145 6.03 13.73 -12.38
N ILE A 146 5.29 13.58 -13.48
CA ILE A 146 5.64 12.63 -14.56
C ILE A 146 7.03 12.89 -15.16
N LEU A 147 7.54 14.10 -15.03
CA LEU A 147 8.89 14.48 -15.46
C LEU A 147 10.02 13.67 -14.80
N PHE A 148 9.74 13.06 -13.63
CA PHE A 148 10.69 12.19 -12.93
C PHE A 148 10.58 10.72 -13.30
N LEU A 149 9.85 10.40 -14.39
CA LEU A 149 9.60 9.03 -14.80
C LEU A 149 10.90 8.25 -15.07
N ASP A 150 11.86 8.87 -15.73
CA ASP A 150 13.16 8.25 -16.03
C ASP A 150 13.96 7.92 -14.78
N GLU A 151 13.94 8.81 -13.79
CA GLU A 151 14.60 8.58 -12.50
C GLU A 151 13.93 7.46 -11.69
N LEU A 152 12.61 7.36 -11.77
CA LEU A 152 11.85 6.28 -11.13
C LEU A 152 12.08 4.94 -11.83
N LEU A 153 12.16 4.93 -13.15
CA LEU A 153 12.51 3.77 -13.95
C LEU A 153 13.91 3.26 -13.61
N GLU A 154 14.90 4.17 -13.55
CA GLU A 154 16.26 3.81 -13.15
C GLU A 154 16.30 3.22 -11.74
N ALA A 155 15.65 3.87 -10.76
CA ALA A 155 15.60 3.38 -9.39
C ALA A 155 14.96 1.98 -9.29
N ALA A 156 13.85 1.74 -10.00
CA ALA A 156 13.19 0.44 -10.07
C ALA A 156 14.14 -0.63 -10.65
N GLY A 157 14.81 -0.33 -11.75
CA GLY A 157 15.76 -1.23 -12.39
C GLY A 157 16.98 -1.55 -11.51
N GLN A 158 17.51 -0.57 -10.78
CA GLN A 158 18.64 -0.79 -9.86
C GLN A 158 18.25 -1.68 -8.67
N ILE A 159 17.02 -1.51 -8.13
CA ILE A 159 16.51 -2.40 -7.08
C ILE A 159 16.40 -3.84 -7.59
N GLU A 160 15.83 -4.07 -8.77
CA GLU A 160 15.72 -5.42 -9.34
C GLU A 160 17.08 -6.04 -9.65
N LYS A 161 18.02 -5.28 -10.23
CA LYS A 161 19.39 -5.74 -10.48
C LYS A 161 20.12 -6.13 -9.21
N SER A 162 19.98 -5.34 -8.16
CA SER A 162 20.59 -5.64 -6.86
C SER A 162 20.10 -6.96 -6.31
N GLU A 163 18.79 -7.22 -6.39
CA GLU A 163 18.21 -8.48 -5.94
C GLU A 163 18.69 -9.69 -6.75
N LEU A 164 18.71 -9.58 -8.09
CA LEU A 164 19.23 -10.63 -8.97
C LEU A 164 20.68 -10.98 -8.64
N ASN A 165 21.48 -9.99 -8.29
CA ASN A 165 22.88 -10.16 -7.90
C ASN A 165 23.05 -10.51 -6.41
N ARG A 166 21.96 -10.66 -5.63
CA ARG A 166 22.00 -10.88 -4.18
C ARG A 166 22.78 -9.80 -3.43
N MET A 167 22.69 -8.57 -3.92
CA MET A 167 23.29 -7.39 -3.33
C MET A 167 22.22 -6.51 -2.71
N GLU A 168 22.61 -5.66 -1.78
CA GLU A 168 21.72 -4.64 -1.27
C GLU A 168 21.71 -3.44 -2.24
N PRO A 169 20.52 -2.89 -2.55
CA PRO A 169 20.44 -1.67 -3.34
C PRO A 169 20.96 -0.48 -2.55
N GLU A 170 21.55 0.48 -3.25
CA GLU A 170 21.97 1.73 -2.63
C GLU A 170 20.77 2.50 -2.06
N SER A 171 20.93 3.12 -0.89
CA SER A 171 19.87 3.86 -0.18
C SER A 171 19.19 4.93 -1.04
N ARG A 172 19.94 5.58 -1.94
CA ARG A 172 19.39 6.61 -2.85
C ARG A 172 18.28 6.07 -3.76
N TRP A 173 18.42 4.83 -4.24
CA TRP A 173 17.40 4.21 -5.10
C TRP A 173 16.16 3.84 -4.32
N ILE A 174 16.33 3.34 -3.09
CA ILE A 174 15.20 3.06 -2.19
C ILE A 174 14.44 4.36 -1.89
N GLN A 175 15.12 5.43 -1.51
CA GLN A 175 14.51 6.72 -1.20
C GLN A 175 13.74 7.30 -2.38
N ARG A 176 14.26 7.13 -3.62
CA ARG A 176 13.65 7.68 -4.82
C ARG A 176 12.29 7.06 -5.15
N ILE A 177 12.16 5.73 -5.02
CA ILE A 177 10.98 5.02 -5.48
C ILE A 177 10.05 4.55 -4.36
N PHE A 178 10.50 4.62 -3.10
CA PHE A 178 9.75 4.05 -1.98
C PHE A 178 8.33 4.59 -1.90
N GLN A 179 8.16 5.88 -1.77
CA GLN A 179 6.82 6.45 -1.55
C GLN A 179 5.90 6.32 -2.76
N PRO A 180 6.31 6.67 -4.00
CA PRO A 180 5.42 6.51 -5.15
C PRO A 180 5.12 5.06 -5.50
N GLY A 181 5.94 4.10 -5.05
CA GLY A 181 5.78 2.67 -5.38
C GLY A 181 5.18 1.81 -4.28
N SER A 182 5.25 2.22 -3.01
CA SER A 182 4.95 1.35 -1.87
C SER A 182 3.48 0.96 -1.71
N SER A 183 2.54 1.76 -2.21
CA SER A 183 1.10 1.50 -2.12
C SER A 183 0.53 0.68 -3.26
N MET A 184 1.32 0.47 -4.32
CA MET A 184 0.82 -0.11 -5.56
C MET A 184 0.67 -1.63 -5.49
N GLY A 185 -0.45 -2.14 -6.01
CA GLY A 185 -0.72 -3.56 -6.14
C GLY A 185 0.14 -4.28 -7.19
N GLY A 186 0.27 -5.62 -7.08
CA GLY A 186 0.98 -6.47 -8.03
C GLY A 186 2.49 -6.59 -7.80
N ALA A 187 3.15 -7.45 -8.58
CA ALA A 187 4.55 -7.86 -8.37
C ALA A 187 5.58 -7.07 -9.19
N ARG A 188 5.16 -6.42 -10.28
CA ARG A 188 6.06 -5.70 -11.19
C ARG A 188 6.35 -4.30 -10.71
N PRO A 189 7.55 -3.74 -11.06
CA PRO A 189 7.91 -2.38 -10.72
C PRO A 189 6.91 -1.36 -11.25
N LYS A 190 6.46 -0.47 -10.36
CA LYS A 190 5.52 0.61 -10.69
C LYS A 190 5.60 1.74 -9.69
N ALA A 191 5.09 2.90 -10.07
CA ALA A 191 4.99 4.05 -9.20
C ALA A 191 3.79 4.94 -9.56
N CYS A 192 3.25 5.65 -8.59
CA CYS A 192 2.33 6.75 -8.84
C CYS A 192 3.08 7.99 -9.30
N VAL A 193 2.57 8.64 -10.32
CA VAL A 193 3.06 9.93 -10.82
C VAL A 193 1.89 10.86 -11.10
N LYS A 194 2.15 12.17 -11.05
CA LYS A 194 1.16 13.21 -11.31
C LYS A 194 1.49 13.97 -12.59
N GLU A 195 0.49 14.24 -13.41
CA GLU A 195 0.56 15.16 -14.54
C GLU A 195 -0.62 16.11 -14.47
N SER A 196 -0.35 17.41 -14.28
CA SER A 196 -1.38 18.39 -13.92
C SER A 196 -2.14 17.97 -12.66
N GLU A 197 -3.43 17.75 -12.74
CA GLU A 197 -4.26 17.28 -11.62
C GLU A 197 -4.53 15.77 -11.67
N ASP A 198 -4.11 15.09 -12.73
CA ASP A 198 -4.37 13.67 -12.94
C ASP A 198 -3.29 12.79 -12.33
N LEU A 199 -3.73 11.67 -11.75
CA LEU A 199 -2.86 10.63 -11.20
C LEU A 199 -2.74 9.47 -12.19
N TYR A 200 -1.51 9.01 -12.38
CA TYR A 200 -1.20 7.88 -13.22
C TYR A 200 -0.42 6.81 -12.47
N VAL A 201 -0.64 5.56 -12.82
CA VAL A 201 0.22 4.46 -12.43
C VAL A 201 1.21 4.20 -13.57
N ALA A 202 2.46 4.59 -13.36
CA ALA A 202 3.55 4.25 -14.25
C ALA A 202 4.01 2.81 -13.99
N LYS A 203 3.96 1.96 -15.00
CA LYS A 203 4.43 0.57 -14.93
C LYS A 203 5.75 0.47 -15.68
N PHE A 204 6.77 -0.03 -15.00
CA PHE A 204 8.12 -0.14 -15.54
C PHE A 204 8.40 -1.55 -16.06
N PRO A 205 9.23 -1.69 -17.11
CA PRO A 205 9.76 -2.99 -17.50
C PRO A 205 10.56 -3.60 -16.35
N SER A 206 10.49 -4.91 -16.21
CA SER A 206 11.33 -5.68 -15.31
C SER A 206 12.63 -6.08 -15.99
N VAL A 207 13.71 -6.18 -15.24
CA VAL A 207 15.03 -6.61 -15.77
C VAL A 207 14.98 -8.00 -16.40
N GLY A 208 14.04 -8.85 -15.97
CA GLY A 208 13.86 -10.20 -16.52
C GLY A 208 12.91 -10.30 -17.72
N ASP A 209 12.43 -9.19 -18.27
CA ASP A 209 11.49 -9.24 -19.39
C ASP A 209 12.18 -9.66 -20.70
N GLU A 210 11.73 -10.76 -21.28
CA GLU A 210 12.16 -11.24 -22.61
C GLU A 210 11.43 -10.54 -23.75
N ILE A 211 10.26 -9.95 -23.46
CA ILE A 211 9.41 -9.23 -24.42
C ILE A 211 8.99 -7.88 -23.81
N ASN A 212 8.56 -6.95 -24.65
CA ASN A 212 8.10 -5.65 -24.19
C ASN A 212 6.68 -5.75 -23.59
N ILE A 213 6.59 -6.10 -22.31
CA ILE A 213 5.31 -6.27 -21.59
C ILE A 213 4.50 -4.97 -21.59
N SER A 214 5.14 -3.81 -21.43
CA SER A 214 4.42 -2.52 -21.43
C SER A 214 3.69 -2.25 -22.76
N ARG A 215 4.29 -2.60 -23.89
CA ARG A 215 3.63 -2.49 -25.21
C ARG A 215 2.52 -3.50 -25.38
N TRP A 216 2.66 -4.71 -24.87
CA TRP A 216 1.61 -5.73 -24.89
C TRP A 216 0.43 -5.32 -24.01
N GLU A 217 0.69 -4.73 -22.86
CA GLU A 217 -0.38 -4.21 -21.99
C GLU A 217 -1.11 -3.06 -22.67
N TYR A 218 -0.40 -2.12 -23.28
CA TYR A 218 -1.02 -1.04 -24.07
C TYR A 218 -1.87 -1.58 -25.21
N PHE A 219 -1.39 -2.58 -25.93
CA PHE A 219 -2.13 -3.23 -27.02
C PHE A 219 -3.43 -3.85 -26.49
N ALA A 220 -3.38 -4.59 -25.37
CA ALA A 220 -4.55 -5.18 -24.76
C ALA A 220 -5.58 -4.13 -24.31
N HIS A 221 -5.13 -3.01 -23.73
CA HIS A 221 -6.00 -1.88 -23.39
C HIS A 221 -6.66 -1.25 -24.62
N SER A 222 -5.90 -1.06 -25.70
CA SER A 222 -6.44 -0.52 -26.95
C SER A 222 -7.52 -1.43 -27.53
N MET A 223 -7.26 -2.75 -27.58
CA MET A 223 -8.24 -3.72 -28.03
C MET A 223 -9.49 -3.75 -27.14
N ALA A 224 -9.34 -3.65 -25.83
CA ALA A 224 -10.47 -3.60 -24.90
C ALA A 224 -11.39 -2.39 -25.21
N LYS A 225 -10.81 -1.21 -25.47
CA LYS A 225 -11.55 -0.02 -25.89
C LYS A 225 -12.26 -0.20 -27.22
N ASP A 226 -11.58 -0.77 -28.21
CA ASP A 226 -12.15 -1.06 -29.54
C ASP A 226 -13.32 -2.04 -29.44
N CYS A 227 -13.31 -2.93 -28.45
CA CYS A 227 -14.41 -3.83 -28.12
C CYS A 227 -15.53 -3.19 -27.28
N GLY A 228 -15.45 -1.89 -26.97
CA GLY A 228 -16.45 -1.18 -26.18
C GLY A 228 -16.36 -1.44 -24.66
N ILE A 229 -15.26 -2.01 -24.18
CA ILE A 229 -15.01 -2.18 -22.73
C ILE A 229 -14.55 -0.85 -22.16
N ASN A 230 -15.15 -0.44 -21.03
CA ASN A 230 -14.71 0.73 -20.30
C ASN A 230 -13.35 0.43 -19.63
N ALA A 231 -12.27 0.75 -20.34
CA ALA A 231 -10.89 0.58 -19.89
C ALA A 231 -10.26 1.93 -19.55
N ALA A 232 -9.36 1.93 -18.55
CA ALA A 232 -8.63 3.13 -18.16
C ALA A 232 -7.84 3.73 -19.34
N GLU A 233 -7.64 5.06 -19.31
CA GLU A 233 -6.74 5.71 -20.24
C GLU A 233 -5.31 5.23 -20.02
N CYS A 234 -4.61 4.88 -21.09
CA CYS A 234 -3.22 4.49 -21.01
C CYS A 234 -2.43 4.97 -22.21
N ARG A 235 -1.12 5.18 -22.03
CA ARG A 235 -0.17 5.53 -23.09
C ARG A 235 1.17 4.90 -22.82
N VAL A 236 1.95 4.70 -23.86
CA VAL A 236 3.35 4.29 -23.74
C VAL A 236 4.22 5.55 -23.74
N VAL A 237 5.09 5.66 -22.75
CA VAL A 237 6.11 6.71 -22.67
C VAL A 237 7.46 6.04 -22.94
N SER A 238 8.26 6.59 -23.85
CA SER A 238 9.62 6.13 -24.08
C SER A 238 10.57 6.94 -23.20
N SER A 239 11.44 6.25 -22.48
CA SER A 239 12.57 6.89 -21.78
C SER A 239 13.42 7.65 -22.80
N LYS A 240 13.92 8.82 -22.42
CA LYS A 240 14.95 9.50 -23.21
C LYS A 240 16.26 8.76 -22.98
N ASP A 241 16.86 8.26 -24.06
CA ASP A 241 18.21 7.71 -24.07
C ASP A 241 19.25 8.75 -23.63
#